data_f2f6e4b958e4105f472049109f91bed4
#
_entry.id   f2f6e4b958e4105f472049109f91bed4
#
_cell.length_a   1.000
_cell.length_b   1.000
_cell.length_c   1.000
_cell.angle_alpha   90.00
_cell.angle_beta   90.00
_cell.angle_gamma   90.00
#
_symmetry.space_group_name_H-M   'P 1'
#
loop_
_entity.id
_entity.type
_entity.pdbx_description
1 polymer ?
#
loop_
_entity_poly.entity_id
_entity_poly.type
_entity_poly.pdbx_seq_one_letter_code
_entity_poly.pdbx_strand_id
1 'polypeptide(L)'
;LPKIYDSLEVNNNGNKLVLEVQSHVGENTVRTISMDSTDGLSRGTAAVATGNPIKMPIGDDVYGRLFNVIGDAIDGLGELPKTGDAGLPIHRQAPKFEELSTSTEVLLTGIKVIDLICPFARGGKV
;
A
#
# COMPACT_ATOMS: atom_id res chain seq x y z
N LEU A 1 18.77 -12.90 -4.54
CA LEU A 1 18.25 -11.53 -4.63
C LEU A 1 16.78 -11.50 -4.28
N PRO A 2 16.27 -10.45 -3.60
CA PRO A 2 14.86 -10.25 -3.37
C PRO A 2 14.11 -10.13 -4.71
N LYS A 3 12.83 -10.52 -4.72
CA LYS A 3 11.99 -10.45 -5.91
C LYS A 3 11.61 -9.00 -6.23
N ILE A 4 11.21 -8.74 -7.47
CA ILE A 4 10.59 -7.46 -7.84
C ILE A 4 9.33 -7.26 -7.00
N TYR A 5 9.16 -6.06 -6.46
CA TYR A 5 8.14 -5.63 -5.49
C TYR A 5 8.34 -6.11 -4.05
N ASP A 6 9.35 -6.94 -3.74
CA ASP A 6 9.68 -7.21 -2.35
C ASP A 6 10.15 -5.93 -1.64
N SER A 7 9.84 -5.83 -0.37
CA SER A 7 10.29 -4.73 0.47
C SER A 7 11.62 -5.04 1.14
N LEU A 8 12.46 -4.01 1.28
CA LEU A 8 13.66 -4.02 2.09
C LEU A 8 13.50 -3.01 3.22
N GLU A 9 14.06 -3.32 4.37
CA GLU A 9 14.09 -2.40 5.51
C GLU A 9 15.51 -1.91 5.77
N VAL A 10 15.64 -0.62 5.99
CA VAL A 10 16.89 0.06 6.33
C VAL A 10 16.66 0.89 7.57
N ASN A 11 17.61 0.83 8.49
CA ASN A 11 17.64 1.75 9.64
C ASN A 11 18.41 3.01 9.22
N ASN A 12 17.68 4.10 9.04
CA ASN A 12 18.26 5.40 8.72
C ASN A 12 18.25 6.29 9.97
N ASN A 13 19.35 6.28 10.72
CA ASN A 13 19.53 7.08 11.94
C ASN A 13 18.41 6.89 12.99
N GLY A 14 17.97 5.65 13.18
CA GLY A 14 16.90 5.30 14.12
C GLY A 14 15.49 5.30 13.53
N ASN A 15 15.32 5.80 12.31
CA ASN A 15 14.06 5.73 11.58
C ASN A 15 14.04 4.52 10.64
N LYS A 16 12.93 3.81 10.64
CA LYS A 16 12.69 2.71 9.71
C LYS A 16 12.39 3.28 8.33
N LEU A 17 13.25 2.99 7.36
CA LEU A 17 13.03 3.33 5.96
C LEU A 17 12.70 2.06 5.18
N VAL A 18 11.59 2.07 4.44
CA VAL A 18 11.18 0.95 3.59
C VAL A 18 11.50 1.28 2.14
N LEU A 19 12.12 0.32 1.46
CA LEU A 19 12.47 0.39 0.06
C LEU A 19 11.71 -0.71 -0.69
N GLU A 20 11.24 -0.43 -1.90
CA GLU A 20 10.61 -1.43 -2.78
C GLU A 20 11.54 -1.76 -3.94
N VAL A 21 11.72 -3.04 -4.23
CA VAL A 21 12.55 -3.52 -5.35
C VAL A 21 11.84 -3.26 -6.67
N GLN A 22 12.47 -2.48 -7.54
CA GLN A 22 11.94 -2.14 -8.86
C GLN A 22 12.53 -3.00 -9.99
N SER A 23 13.83 -3.28 -9.92
CA SER A 23 14.50 -4.06 -10.94
C SER A 23 15.78 -4.69 -10.42
N HIS A 24 16.20 -5.77 -11.05
CA HIS A 24 17.52 -6.34 -10.86
C HIS A 24 18.53 -5.66 -11.80
N VAL A 25 19.66 -5.25 -11.26
CA VAL A 25 20.76 -4.62 -12.00
C VAL A 25 21.98 -5.52 -11.89
N GLY A 26 22.07 -6.51 -12.79
CA GLY A 26 23.11 -7.53 -12.73
C GLY A 26 22.79 -8.66 -11.74
N GLU A 27 23.82 -9.46 -11.41
CA GLU A 27 23.66 -10.69 -10.63
C GLU A 27 23.49 -10.47 -9.12
N ASN A 28 24.03 -9.37 -8.59
CA ASN A 28 24.11 -9.12 -7.14
C ASN A 28 23.57 -7.77 -6.69
N THR A 29 22.88 -7.06 -7.57
CA THR A 29 22.41 -5.70 -7.28
C THR A 29 20.95 -5.53 -7.69
N VAL A 30 20.18 -4.87 -6.84
CA VAL A 30 18.81 -4.45 -7.12
C VAL A 30 18.71 -2.93 -7.10
N ARG A 31 17.81 -2.40 -7.91
CA ARG A 31 17.40 -1.00 -7.85
C ARG A 31 16.11 -0.93 -7.07
N THR A 32 16.05 -0.02 -6.12
CA THR A 32 14.89 0.16 -5.25
C THR A 32 14.38 1.59 -5.30
N ILE A 33 13.10 1.77 -4.96
CA ILE A 33 12.47 3.06 -4.70
C ILE A 33 12.26 3.19 -3.19
N SER A 34 12.64 4.34 -2.64
CA SER A 34 12.38 4.66 -1.24
C SER A 34 10.95 5.14 -1.06
N MET A 35 10.30 4.68 0.01
CA MET A 35 8.94 5.08 0.38
C MET A 35 8.92 6.35 1.25
N ASP A 36 10.09 6.82 1.70
CA ASP A 36 10.25 8.04 2.47
C ASP A 36 11.58 8.72 2.13
N SER A 37 11.90 9.84 2.79
CA SER A 37 13.14 10.58 2.57
C SER A 37 14.38 9.70 2.79
N THR A 38 15.34 9.88 1.90
CA THR A 38 16.66 9.23 1.98
C THR A 38 17.72 10.12 2.62
N ASP A 39 17.33 11.23 3.22
CA ASP A 39 18.26 12.17 3.85
C ASP A 39 19.06 11.48 4.97
N GLY A 40 20.36 11.62 4.92
CA GLY A 40 21.28 10.99 5.86
C GLY A 40 21.64 9.53 5.55
N LEU A 41 21.04 8.91 4.51
CA LEU A 41 21.39 7.57 4.08
C LEU A 41 22.78 7.57 3.42
N SER A 42 23.66 6.69 3.86
CA SER A 42 25.02 6.59 3.37
C SER A 42 25.31 5.22 2.74
N ARG A 43 26.36 5.18 1.91
CA ARG A 43 26.87 3.90 1.38
C ARG A 43 27.30 2.98 2.52
N GLY A 44 27.03 1.70 2.38
CA GLY A 44 27.37 0.69 3.37
C GLY A 44 26.33 0.50 4.46
N THR A 45 25.23 1.28 4.45
CA THR A 45 24.10 1.02 5.35
C THR A 45 23.47 -0.33 5.00
N ALA A 46 23.27 -1.17 6.02
CA ALA A 46 22.69 -2.49 5.84
C ALA A 46 21.20 -2.39 5.45
N ALA A 47 20.80 -3.17 4.46
CA ALA A 47 19.42 -3.34 4.06
C ALA A 47 19.01 -4.79 4.26
N VAL A 48 17.86 -5.01 4.90
CA VAL A 48 17.33 -6.34 5.24
C VAL A 48 16.13 -6.64 4.34
N ALA A 49 16.18 -7.75 3.60
CA ALA A 49 15.05 -8.20 2.80
C ALA A 49 13.97 -8.81 3.70
N THR A 50 12.74 -8.35 3.56
CA THR A 50 11.61 -8.87 4.34
C THR A 50 11.04 -10.16 3.76
N GLY A 51 11.35 -10.45 2.47
CA GLY A 51 10.80 -11.59 1.73
C GLY A 51 9.34 -11.44 1.35
N ASN A 52 8.76 -10.25 1.55
CA ASN A 52 7.37 -9.95 1.26
C ASN A 52 7.25 -8.57 0.60
N PRO A 53 6.25 -8.36 -0.26
CA PRO A 53 5.91 -7.03 -0.75
C PRO A 53 5.33 -6.15 0.37
N ILE A 54 5.23 -4.85 0.12
CA ILE A 54 4.51 -3.93 1.00
C ILE A 54 3.04 -4.35 1.04
N LYS A 55 2.49 -4.49 2.24
CA LYS A 55 1.09 -4.89 2.46
C LYS A 55 0.33 -3.79 3.20
N MET A 56 -0.92 -3.63 2.82
CA MET A 56 -1.88 -2.77 3.53
C MET A 56 -2.83 -3.63 4.35
N PRO A 57 -3.21 -3.20 5.57
CA PRO A 57 -4.23 -3.89 6.34
C PRO A 57 -5.57 -3.84 5.60
N ILE A 58 -6.39 -4.86 5.78
CA ILE A 58 -7.72 -5.00 5.19
C ILE A 58 -8.72 -5.42 6.27
N GLY A 59 -10.00 -5.31 5.94
CA GLY A 59 -11.11 -5.67 6.83
C GLY A 59 -11.86 -4.44 7.34
N ASP A 60 -12.85 -4.68 8.19
CA ASP A 60 -13.71 -3.61 8.70
C ASP A 60 -12.99 -2.67 9.68
N ASP A 61 -11.93 -3.16 10.32
CA ASP A 61 -11.13 -2.38 11.27
C ASP A 61 -10.34 -1.22 10.63
N VAL A 62 -10.24 -1.17 9.30
CA VAL A 62 -9.57 -0.08 8.59
C VAL A 62 -10.45 1.16 8.43
N TYR A 63 -11.76 1.05 8.63
CA TYR A 63 -12.66 2.18 8.49
C TYR A 63 -12.42 3.24 9.56
N GLY A 64 -12.35 4.50 9.12
CA GLY A 64 -12.08 5.63 10.01
C GLY A 64 -10.65 5.73 10.52
N ARG A 65 -9.73 4.90 10.02
CA ARG A 65 -8.32 4.88 10.37
C ARG A 65 -7.47 5.65 9.34
N LEU A 66 -6.30 6.09 9.76
CA LEU A 66 -5.35 6.80 8.92
C LEU A 66 -4.03 6.04 8.86
N PHE A 67 -3.55 5.78 7.63
CA PHE A 67 -2.33 5.00 7.37
C PHE A 67 -1.34 5.78 6.52
N ASN A 68 -0.06 5.48 6.70
CA ASN A 68 0.99 5.91 5.79
C ASN A 68 1.07 4.99 4.56
N VAL A 69 2.00 5.30 3.63
CA VAL A 69 2.16 4.55 2.36
C VAL A 69 2.64 3.09 2.55
N ILE A 70 3.17 2.74 3.70
CA ILE A 70 3.62 1.38 4.04
C ILE A 70 2.62 0.64 4.92
N GLY A 71 1.44 1.23 5.16
CA GLY A 71 0.34 0.63 5.90
C GLY A 71 0.49 0.69 7.42
N ASP A 72 1.37 1.52 7.96
CA ASP A 72 1.44 1.74 9.40
C ASP A 72 0.39 2.79 9.82
N ALA A 73 -0.26 2.58 10.95
CA ALA A 73 -1.24 3.51 11.46
C ALA A 73 -0.55 4.79 11.98
N ILE A 74 -1.07 5.96 11.57
CA ILE A 74 -0.54 7.27 11.97
C ILE A 74 -1.56 8.11 12.74
N ASP A 75 -2.67 7.51 13.12
CA ASP A 75 -3.77 8.15 13.87
C ASP A 75 -3.63 8.03 15.40
N GLY A 76 -2.61 7.34 15.90
CA GLY A 76 -2.39 7.13 17.32
C GLY A 76 -3.31 6.09 17.98
N LEU A 77 -4.13 5.37 17.22
CA LEU A 77 -5.08 4.37 17.72
C LEU A 77 -4.49 2.94 17.74
N GLY A 78 -3.18 2.79 17.55
CA GLY A 78 -2.51 1.50 17.52
C GLY A 78 -2.45 0.86 16.14
N GLU A 79 -1.52 -0.08 15.98
CA GLU A 79 -1.29 -0.77 14.72
C GLU A 79 -2.36 -1.82 14.43
N LEU A 80 -2.65 -2.03 13.14
CA LEU A 80 -3.46 -3.14 12.67
C LEU A 80 -2.59 -4.24 12.06
N PRO A 81 -3.02 -5.51 12.17
CA PRO A 81 -2.26 -6.61 11.59
C PRO A 81 -2.23 -6.50 10.06
N LYS A 82 -1.05 -6.75 9.46
CA LYS A 82 -0.81 -6.74 8.00
C LYS A 82 -0.27 -8.09 7.49
N THR A 83 -0.18 -9.08 8.37
CA THR A 83 0.37 -10.41 8.08
C THR A 83 -0.72 -11.42 7.80
N GLY A 84 -0.40 -12.46 7.04
CA GLY A 84 -1.38 -13.49 6.66
C GLY A 84 -2.53 -12.89 5.85
N ASP A 85 -3.73 -13.27 6.20
CA ASP A 85 -4.97 -12.84 5.53
C ASP A 85 -5.44 -11.43 5.95
N ALA A 86 -4.81 -10.84 6.99
CA ALA A 86 -5.15 -9.50 7.48
C ALA A 86 -4.51 -8.37 6.64
N GLY A 87 -3.64 -8.70 5.67
CA GLY A 87 -3.00 -7.73 4.81
C GLY A 87 -2.88 -8.19 3.37
N LEU A 88 -3.10 -7.28 2.43
CA LEU A 88 -2.93 -7.53 1.00
C LEU A 88 -1.77 -6.72 0.43
N PRO A 89 -1.00 -7.32 -0.51
CA PRO A 89 0.02 -6.60 -1.26
C PRO A 89 -0.57 -5.39 -1.99
N ILE A 90 0.18 -4.29 -2.02
CA ILE A 90 -0.22 -3.08 -2.76
C ILE A 90 -0.25 -3.30 -4.28
N HIS A 91 0.61 -4.21 -4.79
CA HIS A 91 0.60 -4.63 -6.20
C HIS A 91 -0.30 -5.85 -6.37
N ARG A 92 -1.48 -5.61 -6.96
CA ARG A 92 -2.48 -6.63 -7.22
C ARG A 92 -2.93 -6.59 -8.67
N GLN A 93 -3.29 -7.73 -9.20
CA GLN A 93 -4.00 -7.79 -10.48
C GLN A 93 -5.43 -7.28 -10.31
N ALA A 94 -5.96 -6.68 -11.38
CA ALA A 94 -7.36 -6.30 -11.43
C ALA A 94 -8.27 -7.54 -11.22
N PRO A 95 -9.46 -7.37 -10.63
CA PRO A 95 -10.44 -8.45 -10.53
C PRO A 95 -10.75 -9.03 -11.91
N LYS A 96 -11.01 -10.32 -11.97
CA LYS A 96 -11.47 -10.95 -13.20
C LYS A 96 -12.85 -10.44 -13.58
N PHE A 97 -13.18 -10.51 -14.87
CA PHE A 97 -14.48 -10.04 -15.38
C PHE A 97 -15.67 -10.74 -14.68
N GLU A 98 -15.50 -12.01 -14.33
CA GLU A 98 -16.50 -12.82 -13.62
C GLU A 98 -16.79 -12.33 -12.19
N GLU A 99 -15.82 -11.62 -11.58
CA GLU A 99 -15.92 -11.06 -10.23
C GLU A 99 -16.51 -9.65 -10.21
N LEU A 100 -16.72 -9.04 -11.39
CA LEU A 100 -17.27 -7.70 -11.49
C LEU A 100 -18.79 -7.73 -11.32
N SER A 101 -19.30 -6.80 -10.49
CA SER A 101 -20.74 -6.57 -10.42
C SER A 101 -21.26 -6.00 -11.74
N THR A 102 -22.28 -6.62 -12.31
CA THR A 102 -22.96 -6.16 -13.52
C THR A 102 -24.05 -5.13 -13.23
N SER A 103 -24.43 -4.96 -11.94
CA SER A 103 -25.44 -3.99 -11.51
C SER A 103 -24.79 -2.66 -11.14
N THR A 104 -25.33 -1.57 -11.69
CA THR A 104 -24.93 -0.22 -11.29
C THR A 104 -25.65 0.18 -10.02
N GLU A 105 -24.88 0.47 -8.96
CA GLU A 105 -25.39 1.00 -7.69
C GLU A 105 -25.03 2.48 -7.55
N VAL A 106 -25.93 3.24 -6.95
CA VAL A 106 -25.69 4.65 -6.64
C VAL A 106 -24.91 4.76 -5.35
N LEU A 107 -23.84 5.58 -5.36
CA LEU A 107 -23.10 5.98 -4.16
C LEU A 107 -23.83 7.16 -3.52
N LEU A 108 -24.54 6.91 -2.42
CA LEU A 108 -25.22 7.97 -1.67
C LEU A 108 -24.19 8.80 -0.90
N THR A 109 -24.09 10.08 -1.24
CA THR A 109 -23.18 11.02 -0.59
C THR A 109 -23.80 11.75 0.61
N GLY A 110 -25.13 11.78 0.69
CA GLY A 110 -25.90 12.59 1.64
C GLY A 110 -26.05 14.05 1.21
N ILE A 111 -25.47 14.45 0.08
CA ILE A 111 -25.63 15.79 -0.48
C ILE A 111 -26.77 15.74 -1.50
N LYS A 112 -27.90 16.33 -1.16
CA LYS A 112 -29.15 16.24 -1.94
C LYS A 112 -29.00 16.61 -3.42
N VAL A 113 -28.22 17.64 -3.71
CA VAL A 113 -27.99 18.10 -5.10
C VAL A 113 -27.24 17.02 -5.91
N ILE A 114 -26.23 16.40 -5.33
CA ILE A 114 -25.46 15.35 -6.00
C ILE A 114 -26.33 14.11 -6.19
N ASP A 115 -26.92 13.65 -5.10
CA ASP A 115 -27.65 12.37 -5.10
C ASP A 115 -28.90 12.41 -5.99
N LEU A 116 -29.53 13.60 -6.16
CA LEU A 116 -30.75 13.76 -6.96
C LEU A 116 -30.49 14.15 -8.42
N ILE A 117 -29.54 15.06 -8.66
CA ILE A 117 -29.36 15.64 -10.00
C ILE A 117 -28.24 14.95 -10.79
N CYS A 118 -27.13 14.59 -10.12
CA CYS A 118 -25.96 13.97 -10.76
C CYS A 118 -25.36 12.90 -9.86
N PRO A 119 -26.09 11.80 -9.63
CA PRO A 119 -25.65 10.76 -8.70
C PRO A 119 -24.37 10.08 -9.18
N PHE A 120 -23.50 9.74 -8.26
CA PHE A 120 -22.29 8.98 -8.54
C PHE A 120 -22.56 7.48 -8.54
N ALA A 121 -22.01 6.77 -9.52
CA ALA A 121 -22.02 5.32 -9.51
C ALA A 121 -20.95 4.81 -8.55
N ARG A 122 -21.26 3.80 -7.73
CA ARG A 122 -20.30 3.11 -6.88
C ARG A 122 -19.22 2.46 -7.76
N GLY A 123 -17.93 2.77 -7.51
CA GLY A 123 -16.81 2.33 -8.33
C GLY A 123 -16.58 3.13 -9.61
N GLY A 124 -17.38 4.18 -9.86
CA GLY A 124 -17.19 5.10 -10.99
C GLY A 124 -15.98 6.03 -10.81
N LYS A 125 -15.50 6.60 -11.91
CA LYS A 125 -14.55 7.73 -11.89
C LYS A 125 -15.35 9.03 -11.83
N VAL A 126 -14.96 9.91 -10.94
CA VAL A 126 -15.60 11.21 -10.69
C VAL A 126 -14.58 12.32 -10.80
#